data_afe4b17484ad6f99785953f384e9c776
#
_entry.id   afe4b17484ad6f99785953f384e9c776
#
_cell.length_a   1.000
_cell.length_b   1.000
_cell.length_c   1.000
_cell.angle_alpha   90.00
_cell.angle_beta   90.00
_cell.angle_gamma   90.00
#
_symmetry.space_group_name_H-M   'P 1'
#
loop_
_entity.id
_entity.type
_entity.pdbx_description
1 polymer ?
#
loop_
_entity_poly.entity_id
_entity_poly.type
_entity_poly.pdbx_seq_one_letter_code
_entity_poly.pdbx_strand_id
1 'polypeptide(L)'
;MDVSFLIRKNQNFINKSHLNDYKKTKKNNRKIAKTRRQRGYQWESTLVKRFNSTEGWKAFRLGSPSTALPDVLTINNTQSIIFTLEAKSGTGTTLQVPFDQIERCLQWINNFQVYKTRKVILAFKFLSKKRIGLSMYENRKLHEFYKEWDNKKKPINCVCTYDGKTYAICDGKRKKLYLKDFHMPFKSKYQIVLK
;
A
#
# COMPACT_ATOMS: atom_id res chain seq x y z
N MET A 1 27.82 11.34 55.10
CA MET A 1 27.66 11.02 53.67
C MET A 1 26.47 11.79 53.15
N ASP A 2 26.69 12.61 52.12
CA ASP A 2 25.66 13.49 51.58
C ASP A 2 24.67 12.70 50.70
N VAL A 3 23.49 12.46 51.24
CA VAL A 3 22.38 11.72 50.60
C VAL A 3 21.91 12.44 49.33
N SER A 4 22.07 13.75 49.24
CA SER A 4 21.71 14.58 48.09
C SER A 4 22.55 14.25 46.84
N PHE A 5 23.78 13.86 47.02
CA PHE A 5 24.69 13.44 45.91
C PHE A 5 24.26 12.10 45.31
N LEU A 6 23.80 11.15 46.12
CA LEU A 6 23.32 9.84 45.67
C LEU A 6 21.98 9.95 44.90
N ILE A 7 21.10 10.85 45.36
CA ILE A 7 19.81 11.11 44.68
C ILE A 7 20.05 11.72 43.29
N ARG A 8 20.91 12.73 43.15
CA ARG A 8 21.27 13.34 41.86
C ARG A 8 21.94 12.36 40.91
N LYS A 9 22.80 11.46 41.40
CA LYS A 9 23.47 10.44 40.59
C LYS A 9 22.46 9.40 40.04
N ASN A 10 21.48 9.00 40.85
CA ASN A 10 20.41 8.10 40.43
C ASN A 10 19.42 8.75 39.41
N GLN A 11 19.04 10.00 39.61
CA GLN A 11 18.22 10.72 38.66
C GLN A 11 18.89 10.90 37.29
N ASN A 12 20.21 11.18 37.28
CA ASN A 12 20.95 11.27 36.03
C ASN A 12 21.11 9.92 35.32
N PHE A 13 21.14 8.81 36.05
CA PHE A 13 21.20 7.45 35.49
C PHE A 13 19.87 7.05 34.86
N ILE A 14 18.75 7.35 35.54
CA ILE A 14 17.40 7.11 35.05
C ILE A 14 17.11 7.93 33.78
N ASN A 15 17.49 9.21 33.79
CA ASN A 15 17.32 10.09 32.63
C ASN A 15 18.15 9.65 31.40
N LYS A 16 19.38 9.14 31.62
CA LYS A 16 20.22 8.61 30.54
C LYS A 16 19.66 7.31 29.95
N SER A 17 19.12 6.40 30.77
CA SER A 17 18.53 5.16 30.29
C SER A 17 17.27 5.43 29.45
N HIS A 18 16.37 6.28 29.91
CA HIS A 18 15.19 6.69 29.16
C HIS A 18 15.54 7.38 27.84
N LEU A 19 16.57 8.25 27.83
CA LEU A 19 17.03 8.91 26.61
C LEU A 19 17.61 7.92 25.59
N ASN A 20 18.35 6.91 26.05
CA ASN A 20 18.92 5.86 25.20
C ASN A 20 17.83 4.97 24.61
N ASP A 21 16.83 4.58 25.39
CA ASP A 21 15.69 3.80 24.91
C ASP A 21 14.84 4.59 23.91
N TYR A 22 14.62 5.87 24.16
CA TYR A 22 13.95 6.76 23.21
C TYR A 22 14.72 6.86 21.88
N LYS A 23 16.04 7.07 21.91
CA LYS A 23 16.89 7.13 20.70
C LYS A 23 16.87 5.81 19.93
N LYS A 24 16.95 4.66 20.63
CA LYS A 24 16.88 3.32 20.04
C LYS A 24 15.51 3.07 19.37
N THR A 25 14.43 3.44 20.02
CA THR A 25 13.06 3.32 19.48
C THR A 25 12.89 4.21 18.25
N LYS A 26 13.34 5.47 18.30
CA LYS A 26 13.28 6.40 17.16
C LYS A 26 14.08 5.89 15.95
N LYS A 27 15.29 5.32 16.17
CA LYS A 27 16.11 4.70 15.11
C LYS A 27 15.41 3.49 14.49
N ASN A 28 14.79 2.62 15.29
CA ASN A 28 14.04 1.46 14.82
C ASN A 28 12.81 1.88 13.99
N ASN A 29 12.07 2.88 14.43
CA ASN A 29 10.91 3.38 13.71
C ASN A 29 11.28 3.97 12.34
N ARG A 30 12.42 4.71 12.26
CA ARG A 30 12.96 5.21 10.98
C ARG A 30 13.34 4.05 10.04
N LYS A 31 14.00 3.00 10.54
CA LYS A 31 14.35 1.81 9.75
C LYS A 31 13.12 1.10 9.21
N ILE A 32 12.09 0.93 10.05
CA ILE A 32 10.81 0.32 9.66
C ILE A 32 10.12 1.17 8.57
N ALA A 33 10.05 2.49 8.75
CA ALA A 33 9.45 3.41 7.78
C ALA A 33 10.20 3.36 6.43
N LYS A 34 11.54 3.37 6.44
CA LYS A 34 12.36 3.23 5.23
C LYS A 34 12.07 1.92 4.50
N THR A 35 12.02 0.80 5.22
CA THR A 35 11.73 -0.51 4.65
C THR A 35 10.33 -0.57 4.03
N ARG A 36 9.32 0.01 4.70
CA ARG A 36 7.95 0.07 4.16
C ARG A 36 7.89 0.88 2.87
N ARG A 37 8.53 2.06 2.84
CA ARG A 37 8.61 2.90 1.64
C ARG A 37 9.31 2.19 0.49
N GLN A 38 10.43 1.53 0.74
CA GLN A 38 11.17 0.78 -0.27
C GLN A 38 10.33 -0.36 -0.86
N ARG A 39 9.56 -1.08 -0.04
CA ARG A 39 8.63 -2.13 -0.51
C ARG A 39 7.52 -1.55 -1.40
N GLY A 40 6.96 -0.39 -1.04
CA GLY A 40 6.01 0.33 -1.87
C GLY A 40 6.59 0.63 -3.24
N TYR A 41 7.72 1.29 -3.29
CA TYR A 41 8.41 1.63 -4.55
C TYR A 41 8.77 0.41 -5.40
N GLN A 42 9.19 -0.69 -4.78
CA GLN A 42 9.47 -1.94 -5.50
C GLN A 42 8.20 -2.53 -6.12
N TRP A 43 7.06 -2.43 -5.41
CA TRP A 43 5.80 -2.93 -5.92
C TRP A 43 5.29 -2.09 -7.11
N GLU A 44 5.26 -0.77 -6.97
CA GLU A 44 4.94 0.17 -8.04
C GLU A 44 5.82 -0.06 -9.28
N SER A 45 7.16 -0.14 -9.09
CA SER A 45 8.11 -0.42 -10.17
C SER A 45 7.89 -1.79 -10.83
N THR A 46 7.44 -2.79 -10.05
CA THR A 46 7.11 -4.11 -10.59
C THR A 46 5.89 -4.03 -11.51
N LEU A 47 4.85 -3.29 -11.10
CA LEU A 47 3.66 -3.07 -11.92
C LEU A 47 4.02 -2.36 -13.23
N VAL A 48 4.80 -1.27 -13.14
CA VAL A 48 5.26 -0.52 -14.33
C VAL A 48 6.03 -1.43 -15.29
N LYS A 49 6.99 -2.23 -14.80
CA LYS A 49 7.75 -3.16 -15.63
C LYS A 49 6.84 -4.18 -16.32
N ARG A 50 5.88 -4.77 -15.60
CA ARG A 50 4.94 -5.77 -16.16
C ARG A 50 4.07 -5.18 -17.27
N PHE A 51 3.52 -3.98 -17.06
CA PHE A 51 2.76 -3.29 -18.10
C PHE A 51 3.64 -2.98 -19.33
N ASN A 52 4.83 -2.42 -19.11
CA ASN A 52 5.75 -2.06 -20.21
C ASN A 52 6.31 -3.29 -20.96
N SER A 53 6.24 -4.48 -20.36
CA SER A 53 6.58 -5.74 -21.03
C SER A 53 5.39 -6.37 -21.76
N THR A 54 4.22 -5.74 -21.71
CA THR A 54 3.00 -6.22 -22.39
C THR A 54 2.75 -5.35 -23.61
N GLU A 55 2.58 -5.99 -24.76
CA GLU A 55 2.38 -5.30 -26.02
C GLU A 55 1.23 -4.29 -25.96
N GLY A 56 1.45 -3.12 -26.56
CA GLY A 56 0.48 -2.04 -26.61
C GLY A 56 0.33 -1.22 -25.32
N TRP A 57 0.97 -1.63 -24.21
CA TRP A 57 0.88 -0.94 -22.94
C TRP A 57 2.10 -0.06 -22.65
N LYS A 58 1.84 1.11 -22.07
CA LYS A 58 2.84 1.99 -21.46
C LYS A 58 2.39 2.32 -20.05
N ALA A 59 3.34 2.30 -19.12
CA ALA A 59 3.09 2.58 -17.72
C ALA A 59 4.14 3.50 -17.13
N PHE A 60 3.70 4.35 -16.21
CA PHE A 60 4.51 5.35 -15.55
C PHE A 60 4.28 5.27 -14.05
N ARG A 61 5.34 5.31 -13.28
CA ARG A 61 5.26 5.54 -11.85
C ARG A 61 5.17 7.04 -11.62
N LEU A 62 4.07 7.51 -11.05
CA LEU A 62 3.83 8.93 -10.82
C LEU A 62 4.01 9.30 -9.34
N GLY A 63 3.67 8.38 -8.44
CA GLY A 63 3.53 8.62 -7.03
C GLY A 63 4.81 9.07 -6.34
N SER A 64 4.71 10.20 -5.66
CA SER A 64 5.55 10.60 -4.55
C SER A 64 4.64 10.86 -3.35
N PRO A 65 5.07 10.61 -2.10
CA PRO A 65 4.22 10.81 -0.92
C PRO A 65 3.66 12.23 -0.76
N SER A 66 4.29 13.22 -1.39
CA SER A 66 3.92 14.64 -1.34
C SER A 66 3.10 15.12 -2.53
N THR A 67 2.83 14.27 -3.52
CA THR A 67 2.11 14.66 -4.73
C THR A 67 0.70 14.07 -4.73
N ALA A 68 -0.26 14.87 -5.21
CA ALA A 68 -1.64 14.44 -5.42
C ALA A 68 -1.78 13.56 -6.68
N LEU A 69 -0.87 12.59 -6.86
CA LEU A 69 -0.79 11.72 -8.02
C LEU A 69 -1.11 10.27 -7.66
N PRO A 70 -1.72 9.48 -8.56
CA PRO A 70 -1.80 8.03 -8.42
C PRO A 70 -0.40 7.40 -8.34
N ASP A 71 -0.27 6.22 -7.76
CA ASP A 71 1.02 5.52 -7.71
C ASP A 71 1.51 5.15 -9.13
N VAL A 72 0.59 4.63 -9.96
CA VAL A 72 0.91 4.20 -11.34
C VAL A 72 -0.21 4.64 -12.30
N LEU A 73 0.19 5.18 -13.44
CA LEU A 73 -0.66 5.44 -14.59
C LEU A 73 -0.29 4.46 -15.70
N THR A 74 -1.28 3.85 -16.35
CA THR A 74 -1.04 2.95 -17.49
C THR A 74 -1.98 3.26 -18.64
N ILE A 75 -1.47 3.20 -19.84
CA ILE A 75 -2.22 3.51 -21.06
C ILE A 75 -2.02 2.43 -22.12
N ASN A 76 -3.07 2.17 -22.88
CA ASN A 76 -3.04 1.46 -24.15
C ASN A 76 -3.78 2.29 -25.18
N ASN A 77 -3.04 2.99 -26.02
CA ASN A 77 -3.60 3.91 -27.00
C ASN A 77 -4.36 3.17 -28.11
N THR A 78 -3.86 2.00 -28.52
CA THR A 78 -4.51 1.20 -29.58
C THR A 78 -5.90 0.75 -29.17
N GLN A 79 -6.06 0.36 -27.89
CA GLN A 79 -7.37 -0.07 -27.37
C GLN A 79 -8.16 1.07 -26.74
N SER A 80 -7.62 2.29 -26.69
CA SER A 80 -8.23 3.45 -26.01
C SER A 80 -8.55 3.17 -24.53
N ILE A 81 -7.57 2.59 -23.81
CA ILE A 81 -7.70 2.19 -22.41
C ILE A 81 -6.70 2.96 -21.54
N ILE A 82 -7.16 3.43 -20.38
CA ILE A 82 -6.32 4.03 -19.36
C ILE A 82 -6.72 3.52 -17.97
N PHE A 83 -5.72 3.20 -17.14
CA PHE A 83 -5.92 2.86 -15.74
C PHE A 83 -5.09 3.76 -14.83
N THR A 84 -5.68 4.16 -13.70
CA THR A 84 -4.92 4.64 -12.54
C THR A 84 -4.86 3.54 -11.50
N LEU A 85 -3.69 3.32 -10.91
CA LEU A 85 -3.49 2.29 -9.90
C LEU A 85 -3.03 2.91 -8.59
N GLU A 86 -3.63 2.44 -7.51
CA GLU A 86 -3.13 2.61 -6.15
C GLU A 86 -2.55 1.28 -5.67
N ALA A 87 -1.28 1.29 -5.27
CA ALA A 87 -0.50 0.08 -5.01
C ALA A 87 -0.15 -0.06 -3.52
N LYS A 88 -0.55 -1.18 -2.91
CA LYS A 88 -0.25 -1.49 -1.51
C LYS A 88 0.49 -2.80 -1.39
N SER A 89 1.60 -2.79 -0.65
CA SER A 89 2.34 -4.02 -0.36
C SER A 89 2.73 -4.10 1.11
N GLY A 90 2.72 -5.31 1.66
CA GLY A 90 3.05 -5.47 3.07
C GLY A 90 3.10 -6.90 3.58
N THR A 91 3.54 -7.03 4.82
CA THR A 91 3.66 -8.28 5.58
C THR A 91 2.49 -8.51 6.53
N GLY A 92 1.56 -7.55 6.62
CA GLY A 92 0.35 -7.67 7.42
C GLY A 92 -0.67 -8.65 6.84
N THR A 93 -1.70 -8.97 7.59
CA THR A 93 -2.85 -9.77 7.13
C THR A 93 -3.89 -8.92 6.41
N THR A 94 -3.77 -7.60 6.51
CA THR A 94 -4.61 -6.61 5.83
C THR A 94 -3.77 -5.50 5.23
N LEU A 95 -4.23 -4.98 4.09
CA LEU A 95 -3.67 -3.79 3.44
C LEU A 95 -4.80 -2.79 3.23
N GLN A 96 -4.54 -1.53 3.55
CA GLN A 96 -5.53 -0.47 3.49
C GLN A 96 -5.19 0.55 2.41
N VAL A 97 -6.20 1.00 1.68
CA VAL A 97 -6.19 2.15 0.80
C VAL A 97 -7.10 3.21 1.42
N PRO A 98 -6.55 4.35 1.87
CA PRO A 98 -7.33 5.49 2.35
C PRO A 98 -8.23 6.06 1.25
N PHE A 99 -9.34 6.71 1.65
CA PHE A 99 -10.33 7.25 0.72
C PHE A 99 -9.73 8.33 -0.20
N ASP A 100 -8.87 9.19 0.33
CA ASP A 100 -8.19 10.28 -0.40
C ASP A 100 -7.33 9.76 -1.56
N GLN A 101 -6.75 8.57 -1.42
CA GLN A 101 -5.97 7.93 -2.47
C GLN A 101 -6.85 7.36 -3.59
N ILE A 102 -8.03 6.84 -3.24
CA ILE A 102 -9.03 6.40 -4.23
C ILE A 102 -9.61 7.61 -4.95
N GLU A 103 -9.95 8.67 -4.21
CA GLU A 103 -10.45 9.92 -4.76
C GLU A 103 -9.48 10.52 -5.77
N ARG A 104 -8.21 10.59 -5.43
CA ARG A 104 -7.13 11.04 -6.30
C ARG A 104 -7.07 10.23 -7.61
N CYS A 105 -7.15 8.90 -7.52
CA CYS A 105 -7.20 8.05 -8.71
C CYS A 105 -8.43 8.36 -9.59
N LEU A 106 -9.59 8.60 -8.98
CA LEU A 106 -10.82 8.99 -9.68
C LEU A 106 -10.70 10.36 -10.33
N GLN A 107 -10.19 11.35 -9.63
CA GLN A 107 -9.97 12.69 -10.17
C GLN A 107 -9.06 12.63 -11.40
N TRP A 108 -7.97 11.89 -11.31
CA TRP A 108 -7.03 11.72 -12.42
C TRP A 108 -7.68 11.05 -13.61
N ILE A 109 -8.36 9.91 -13.42
CA ILE A 109 -8.94 9.16 -14.52
C ILE A 109 -10.05 9.96 -15.25
N ASN A 110 -10.73 10.86 -14.54
CA ASN A 110 -11.78 11.72 -15.09
C ASN A 110 -11.23 12.81 -16.03
N ASN A 111 -9.98 13.20 -15.88
CA ASN A 111 -9.32 14.17 -16.77
C ASN A 111 -8.98 13.56 -18.14
N PHE A 112 -8.97 12.24 -18.28
CA PHE A 112 -8.61 11.55 -19.51
C PHE A 112 -9.83 11.08 -20.30
N GLN A 113 -10.75 12.00 -20.61
CA GLN A 113 -12.01 11.69 -21.31
C GLN A 113 -11.84 11.16 -22.73
N VAL A 114 -10.69 11.38 -23.35
CA VAL A 114 -10.33 10.85 -24.67
C VAL A 114 -10.26 9.31 -24.69
N TYR A 115 -10.01 8.66 -23.55
CA TYR A 115 -9.98 7.20 -23.47
C TYR A 115 -11.38 6.63 -23.23
N LYS A 116 -11.77 5.64 -24.06
CA LYS A 116 -13.08 4.97 -23.97
C LYS A 116 -13.22 4.16 -22.69
N THR A 117 -12.16 3.43 -22.32
CA THR A 117 -12.14 2.62 -21.11
C THR A 117 -11.25 3.25 -20.06
N ARG A 118 -11.83 3.63 -18.93
CA ARG A 118 -11.18 4.32 -17.83
C ARG A 118 -11.46 3.58 -16.53
N LYS A 119 -10.41 3.07 -15.84
CA LYS A 119 -10.57 2.26 -14.63
C LYS A 119 -9.62 2.68 -13.54
N VAL A 120 -10.10 2.62 -12.30
CA VAL A 120 -9.29 2.70 -11.08
C VAL A 120 -9.06 1.30 -10.55
N ILE A 121 -7.81 0.91 -10.39
CA ILE A 121 -7.42 -0.43 -9.93
C ILE A 121 -6.66 -0.32 -8.60
N LEU A 122 -7.12 -1.03 -7.61
CA LEU A 122 -6.44 -1.20 -6.33
C LEU A 122 -5.58 -2.47 -6.40
N ALA A 123 -4.26 -2.30 -6.34
CA ALA A 123 -3.29 -3.39 -6.49
C ALA A 123 -2.66 -3.77 -5.15
N PHE A 124 -3.01 -4.93 -4.62
CA PHE A 124 -2.55 -5.42 -3.33
C PHE A 124 -1.53 -6.55 -3.49
N LYS A 125 -0.40 -6.44 -2.78
CA LYS A 125 0.62 -7.48 -2.72
C LYS A 125 0.92 -7.87 -1.28
N PHE A 126 0.50 -9.07 -0.90
CA PHE A 126 0.83 -9.67 0.38
C PHE A 126 2.13 -10.45 0.26
N LEU A 127 3.16 -10.00 0.98
CA LEU A 127 4.50 -10.60 0.90
C LEU A 127 4.53 -11.99 1.56
N SER A 128 5.49 -12.80 1.14
CA SER A 128 5.68 -14.18 1.64
C SER A 128 6.01 -14.28 3.14
N LYS A 129 6.39 -13.18 3.78
CA LYS A 129 6.59 -13.11 5.23
C LYS A 129 5.40 -12.42 5.89
N LYS A 130 4.73 -13.11 6.80
CA LYS A 130 3.68 -12.55 7.66
C LYS A 130 4.32 -12.08 8.96
N ARG A 131 4.06 -10.84 9.37
CA ARG A 131 4.53 -10.33 10.65
C ARG A 131 3.62 -10.85 11.77
N ILE A 132 4.21 -11.50 12.78
CA ILE A 132 3.51 -12.05 13.96
C ILE A 132 3.95 -11.38 15.26
N GLY A 133 5.00 -10.54 15.24
CA GLY A 133 5.52 -9.81 16.40
C GLY A 133 6.47 -8.70 16.00
N LEU A 134 7.16 -8.11 16.96
CA LEU A 134 8.01 -6.93 16.75
C LEU A 134 9.13 -7.17 15.73
N SER A 135 9.72 -8.37 15.71
CA SER A 135 10.74 -8.80 14.73
C SER A 135 10.50 -10.24 14.27
N MET A 136 9.35 -10.81 14.61
CA MET A 136 9.01 -12.19 14.30
C MET A 136 8.18 -12.26 13.02
N TYR A 137 8.52 -13.22 12.17
CA TYR A 137 7.84 -13.46 10.89
C TYR A 137 7.57 -14.94 10.70
N GLU A 138 6.42 -15.21 10.13
CA GLU A 138 6.01 -16.53 9.65
C GLU A 138 6.06 -16.54 8.12
N ASN A 139 6.50 -17.63 7.52
CA ASN A 139 6.47 -17.80 6.06
C ASN A 139 5.05 -18.15 5.61
N ARG A 140 4.61 -17.55 4.50
CA ARG A 140 3.33 -17.80 3.85
C ARG A 140 3.45 -17.68 2.34
N LYS A 141 2.42 -18.04 1.60
CA LYS A 141 2.38 -17.82 0.15
C LYS A 141 2.30 -16.32 -0.16
N LEU A 142 2.96 -15.89 -1.25
CA LEU A 142 2.80 -14.55 -1.78
C LEU A 142 1.48 -14.50 -2.57
N HIS A 143 0.64 -13.49 -2.30
CA HIS A 143 -0.62 -13.27 -3.00
C HIS A 143 -0.65 -11.88 -3.62
N GLU A 144 -1.19 -11.78 -4.82
CA GLU A 144 -1.48 -10.52 -5.50
C GLU A 144 -2.97 -10.47 -5.84
N PHE A 145 -3.64 -9.38 -5.47
CA PHE A 145 -5.04 -9.11 -5.80
C PHE A 145 -5.13 -7.78 -6.51
N TYR A 146 -5.93 -7.75 -7.56
CA TYR A 146 -6.25 -6.55 -8.31
C TYR A 146 -7.75 -6.35 -8.26
N LYS A 147 -8.19 -5.25 -7.65
CA LYS A 147 -9.62 -4.96 -7.46
C LYS A 147 -9.98 -3.72 -8.25
N GLU A 148 -11.03 -3.83 -9.06
CA GLU A 148 -11.58 -2.69 -9.80
C GLU A 148 -12.46 -1.86 -8.86
N TRP A 149 -12.15 -0.57 -8.74
CA TRP A 149 -13.02 0.37 -8.04
C TRP A 149 -14.14 0.81 -8.99
N ASP A 150 -15.38 0.77 -8.52
CA ASP A 150 -16.50 1.27 -9.27
C ASP A 150 -16.48 2.81 -9.25
N ASN A 151 -16.24 3.43 -10.40
CA ASN A 151 -16.10 4.87 -10.53
C ASN A 151 -17.38 5.65 -10.13
N LYS A 152 -18.54 4.98 -10.03
CA LYS A 152 -19.80 5.57 -9.56
C LYS A 152 -19.91 5.59 -8.03
N LYS A 153 -19.08 4.81 -7.33
CA LYS A 153 -19.08 4.77 -5.85
C LYS A 153 -18.26 5.91 -5.28
N LYS A 154 -18.79 6.52 -4.22
CA LYS A 154 -18.03 7.50 -3.43
C LYS A 154 -16.78 6.84 -2.85
N PRO A 155 -15.61 7.54 -2.85
CA PRO A 155 -14.40 7.03 -2.23
C PRO A 155 -14.62 6.77 -0.73
N ILE A 156 -14.18 5.62 -0.25
CA ILE A 156 -14.19 5.23 1.16
C ILE A 156 -12.90 4.50 1.50
N ASN A 157 -12.52 4.49 2.78
CA ASN A 157 -11.39 3.69 3.23
C ASN A 157 -11.63 2.21 2.92
N CYS A 158 -10.78 1.63 2.08
CA CYS A 158 -10.87 0.25 1.63
C CYS A 158 -9.78 -0.60 2.27
N VAL A 159 -10.14 -1.78 2.75
CA VAL A 159 -9.20 -2.77 3.27
C VAL A 159 -9.34 -4.06 2.48
N CYS A 160 -8.20 -4.59 2.01
CA CYS A 160 -8.11 -5.93 1.45
C CYS A 160 -7.46 -6.85 2.48
N THR A 161 -7.99 -8.05 2.66
CA THR A 161 -7.44 -9.10 3.53
C THR A 161 -6.56 -10.07 2.74
N TYR A 162 -5.75 -10.86 3.44
CA TYR A 162 -4.85 -11.83 2.82
C TYR A 162 -5.57 -12.91 1.99
N ASP A 163 -6.84 -13.18 2.26
CA ASP A 163 -7.72 -14.06 1.48
C ASP A 163 -8.47 -13.32 0.34
N GLY A 164 -8.12 -12.05 0.08
CA GLY A 164 -8.62 -11.26 -1.04
C GLY A 164 -9.99 -10.64 -0.83
N LYS A 165 -10.62 -10.81 0.33
CA LYS A 165 -11.88 -10.13 0.65
C LYS A 165 -11.66 -8.66 0.91
N THR A 166 -12.62 -7.83 0.51
CA THR A 166 -12.56 -6.38 0.66
C THR A 166 -13.63 -5.87 1.61
N TYR A 167 -13.28 -4.82 2.36
CA TYR A 167 -14.13 -4.18 3.36
C TYR A 167 -14.00 -2.66 3.27
N ALA A 168 -15.09 -1.96 3.50
CA ALA A 168 -15.13 -0.54 3.81
C ALA A 168 -14.91 -0.32 5.30
N ILE A 169 -14.20 0.74 5.66
CA ILE A 169 -14.11 1.21 7.04
C ILE A 169 -14.96 2.45 7.18
N CYS A 170 -16.06 2.34 7.92
CA CYS A 170 -16.97 3.44 8.24
C CYS A 170 -17.11 3.50 9.77
N ASP A 171 -16.81 4.63 10.38
CA ASP A 171 -16.92 4.85 11.83
C ASP A 171 -16.20 3.77 12.66
N GLY A 172 -14.99 3.40 12.23
CA GLY A 172 -14.18 2.37 12.88
C GLY A 172 -14.68 0.92 12.68
N LYS A 173 -15.83 0.72 12.04
CA LYS A 173 -16.43 -0.60 11.80
C LYS A 173 -16.13 -1.08 10.38
N ARG A 174 -15.93 -2.40 10.22
CA ARG A 174 -15.75 -3.04 8.91
C ARG A 174 -17.11 -3.44 8.34
N LYS A 175 -17.45 -2.95 7.15
CA LYS A 175 -18.60 -3.40 6.34
C LYS A 175 -18.07 -4.12 5.11
N LYS A 176 -18.66 -5.24 4.73
CA LYS A 176 -18.26 -5.99 3.53
C LYS A 176 -18.42 -5.10 2.29
N LEU A 177 -17.37 -5.02 1.49
CA LEU A 177 -17.33 -4.25 0.26
C LEU A 177 -17.03 -5.22 -0.89
N TYR A 178 -17.96 -5.36 -1.81
CA TYR A 178 -17.76 -6.20 -2.98
C TYR A 178 -17.10 -5.36 -4.09
N LEU A 179 -15.81 -5.61 -4.32
CA LEU A 179 -15.07 -5.11 -5.47
C LEU A 179 -14.82 -6.25 -6.44
N LYS A 180 -15.00 -5.96 -7.73
CA LYS A 180 -14.76 -6.93 -8.80
C LYS A 180 -13.26 -7.25 -8.88
N ASP A 181 -12.91 -8.52 -9.02
CA ASP A 181 -11.56 -8.92 -9.36
C ASP A 181 -11.23 -8.49 -10.79
N PHE A 182 -10.05 -7.89 -10.95
CA PHE A 182 -9.59 -7.39 -12.24
C PHE A 182 -8.50 -8.29 -12.81
N HIS A 183 -8.70 -8.75 -14.05
CA HIS A 183 -7.70 -9.48 -14.79
C HIS A 183 -6.73 -8.50 -15.44
N MET A 184 -5.49 -8.53 -14.98
CA MET A 184 -4.43 -7.69 -15.53
C MET A 184 -4.03 -8.16 -16.93
N PRO A 185 -3.60 -7.25 -17.83
CA PRO A 185 -3.19 -7.61 -19.19
C PRO A 185 -1.87 -8.39 -19.24
N PHE A 186 -1.18 -8.51 -18.12
CA PHE A 186 0.03 -9.31 -17.96
C PHE A 186 -0.22 -10.55 -17.10
N LYS A 187 0.59 -11.60 -17.29
CA LYS A 187 0.54 -12.81 -16.47
C LYS A 187 1.28 -12.60 -15.14
N SER A 188 0.67 -13.00 -14.03
CA SER A 188 1.34 -13.13 -12.73
C SER A 188 0.98 -14.46 -12.08
N LYS A 189 2.01 -15.27 -11.76
CA LYS A 189 1.84 -16.54 -11.03
C LYS A 189 1.31 -16.38 -9.60
N TYR A 190 1.27 -15.15 -9.10
CA TYR A 190 0.80 -14.82 -7.74
C TYR A 190 -0.58 -14.19 -7.72
N GLN A 191 -1.15 -13.89 -8.89
CA GLN A 191 -2.49 -13.33 -8.98
C GLN A 191 -3.51 -14.39 -8.58
N ILE A 192 -4.38 -14.01 -7.64
CA ILE A 192 -5.54 -14.80 -7.23
C ILE A 192 -6.78 -14.04 -7.68
N VAL A 193 -7.69 -14.74 -8.32
CA VAL A 193 -9.01 -14.27 -8.69
C VAL A 193 -10.00 -15.09 -7.87
N LEU A 194 -10.82 -14.41 -7.08
CA LEU A 194 -11.86 -15.08 -6.30
C LEU A 194 -13.05 -15.37 -7.22
N LYS A 195 -13.56 -16.59 -7.13
CA LYS A 195 -14.77 -17.02 -7.84
C LYS A 195 -16.02 -16.54 -7.10
#